data_100f9760b738584d062eee74a6244746
#
_entry.id   100f9760b738584d062eee74a6244746
#
_cell.length_a   1.000
_cell.length_b   1.000
_cell.length_c   1.000
_cell.angle_alpha   90.00
_cell.angle_beta   90.00
_cell.angle_gamma   90.00
#
_symmetry.space_group_name_H-M   'P 1'
#
loop_
_entity.id
_entity.type
_entity.pdbx_description
1 polymer ?
#
loop_
_entity_poly.entity_id
_entity_poly.type
_entity_poly.pdbx_seq_one_letter_code
_entity_poly.pdbx_strand_id
1 'polypeptide(L)'
;MRQLFRTLLAVLALLCCALSTVSAGPAPALTRVEPIALWAEATSPVAVEADYPNRLPEGTVFRGENLFIKTRFIGYPAWNLLTYRSGSETGRMLDYREVARTPLTDDLRVIVGYEQIVSIPFAEIGTAEIDLCIAAADAGSGAPRYAFVRGIQTAK
;
A
#
# COMPACT_ATOMS: atom_id res chain seq x y z
N MET A 1 -37.47 42.39 10.30
CA MET A 1 -37.12 41.27 9.42
C MET A 1 -35.79 41.45 8.69
N ARG A 2 -35.49 42.58 8.05
CA ARG A 2 -34.23 42.79 7.30
C ARG A 2 -32.95 42.76 8.14
N GLN A 3 -32.97 43.21 9.39
CA GLN A 3 -31.78 43.17 10.27
C GLN A 3 -31.48 41.74 10.80
N LEU A 4 -32.49 40.95 11.12
CA LEU A 4 -32.34 39.57 11.55
C LEU A 4 -31.71 38.72 10.41
N PHE A 5 -32.07 38.97 9.17
CA PHE A 5 -31.52 38.24 8.02
C PHE A 5 -30.03 38.57 7.80
N ARG A 6 -29.64 39.84 8.01
CA ARG A 6 -28.23 40.26 7.89
C ARG A 6 -27.34 39.69 8.99
N THR A 7 -27.82 39.61 10.23
CA THR A 7 -27.09 38.97 11.32
C THR A 7 -26.97 37.46 11.13
N LEU A 8 -28.01 36.77 10.65
CA LEU A 8 -27.95 35.35 10.35
C LEU A 8 -26.94 35.02 9.23
N LEU A 9 -26.89 35.86 8.19
CA LEU A 9 -25.96 35.69 7.07
C LEU A 9 -24.50 35.93 7.51
N ALA A 10 -24.27 36.88 8.38
CA ALA A 10 -22.94 37.18 8.93
C ALA A 10 -22.43 36.04 9.84
N VAL A 11 -23.29 35.47 10.67
CA VAL A 11 -22.95 34.31 11.52
C VAL A 11 -22.67 33.07 10.68
N LEU A 12 -23.46 32.83 9.63
CA LEU A 12 -23.25 31.70 8.71
C LEU A 12 -21.93 31.85 7.95
N ALA A 13 -21.58 33.05 7.49
CA ALA A 13 -20.32 33.34 6.81
C ALA A 13 -19.10 33.14 7.75
N LEU A 14 -19.22 33.55 9.03
CA LEU A 14 -18.18 33.33 10.04
C LEU A 14 -18.01 31.84 10.37
N LEU A 15 -19.10 31.07 10.44
CA LEU A 15 -19.06 29.62 10.64
C LEU A 15 -18.40 28.91 9.45
N CYS A 16 -18.68 29.31 8.21
CA CYS A 16 -18.03 28.76 7.03
C CYS A 16 -16.53 29.09 6.98
N CYS A 17 -16.10 30.28 7.41
CA CYS A 17 -14.67 30.61 7.49
C CYS A 17 -13.93 29.86 8.60
N ALA A 18 -14.60 29.52 9.70
CA ALA A 18 -14.00 28.73 10.78
C ALA A 18 -13.81 27.25 10.44
N LEU A 19 -14.56 26.73 9.42
CA LEU A 19 -14.44 25.34 8.96
C LEU A 19 -13.36 25.13 7.89
N SER A 20 -12.71 26.20 7.40
CA SER A 20 -11.85 26.12 6.21
C SER A 20 -10.35 26.05 6.50
N THR A 21 -9.91 25.87 7.74
CA THR A 21 -8.48 25.75 8.07
C THR A 21 -8.13 24.46 8.79
N VAL A 22 -8.65 23.33 8.30
CA VAL A 22 -7.92 22.09 8.53
C VAL A 22 -6.74 22.10 7.54
N SER A 23 -5.66 22.75 7.89
CA SER A 23 -4.39 22.56 7.21
C SER A 23 -4.03 21.09 7.37
N ALA A 24 -4.23 20.31 6.32
CA ALA A 24 -3.68 18.97 6.29
C ALA A 24 -2.16 19.16 6.48
N GLY A 25 -1.64 18.71 7.61
CA GLY A 25 -0.20 18.68 7.83
C GLY A 25 0.50 17.92 6.69
N PRO A 26 1.81 18.11 6.49
CA PRO A 26 2.54 17.37 5.49
C PRO A 26 2.32 15.87 5.71
N ALA A 27 2.08 15.14 4.62
CA ALA A 27 1.91 13.69 4.69
C ALA A 27 3.13 13.06 5.39
N PRO A 28 2.93 12.12 6.33
CA PRO A 28 4.05 11.44 6.99
C PRO A 28 5.01 10.82 5.97
N ALA A 29 6.32 11.05 6.18
CA ALA A 29 7.35 10.49 5.32
C ALA A 29 7.27 8.96 5.28
N LEU A 30 7.49 8.37 4.09
CA LEU A 30 7.53 6.93 3.93
C LEU A 30 8.80 6.37 4.60
N THR A 31 8.63 5.70 5.73
CA THR A 31 9.74 5.13 6.50
C THR A 31 9.92 3.64 6.27
N ARG A 32 8.83 2.90 5.96
CA ARG A 32 8.87 1.45 5.87
C ARG A 32 7.88 0.90 4.83
N VAL A 33 8.29 -0.17 4.17
CA VAL A 33 7.47 -1.00 3.29
C VAL A 33 7.62 -2.44 3.76
N GLU A 34 6.52 -3.08 4.15
CA GLU A 34 6.52 -4.43 4.73
C GLU A 34 5.52 -5.32 3.98
N PRO A 35 5.96 -6.37 3.28
CA PRO A 35 5.06 -7.41 2.84
C PRO A 35 4.55 -8.19 4.06
N ILE A 36 3.23 -8.30 4.18
CA ILE A 36 2.57 -8.92 5.36
C ILE A 36 2.12 -10.34 5.07
N ALA A 37 1.50 -10.55 3.91
CA ALA A 37 0.96 -11.85 3.54
C ALA A 37 0.78 -11.97 2.03
N LEU A 38 0.85 -13.21 1.54
CA LEU A 38 0.54 -13.58 0.16
C LEU A 38 -0.51 -14.69 0.15
N TRP A 39 -1.36 -14.71 -0.85
CA TRP A 39 -2.30 -15.82 -1.11
C TRP A 39 -2.74 -15.84 -2.58
N ALA A 40 -3.40 -16.89 -2.98
CA ALA A 40 -4.11 -17.01 -4.25
C ALA A 40 -5.60 -17.28 -3.97
N GLU A 41 -6.45 -17.29 -5.00
CA GLU A 41 -7.91 -17.42 -4.83
C GLU A 41 -8.32 -18.61 -3.96
N ALA A 42 -7.63 -19.75 -4.12
CA ALA A 42 -7.98 -20.99 -3.42
C ALA A 42 -7.17 -21.21 -2.14
N THR A 43 -6.35 -20.26 -1.72
CA THR A 43 -5.47 -20.42 -0.56
C THR A 43 -5.76 -19.38 0.53
N SER A 44 -5.58 -19.78 1.78
CA SER A 44 -5.56 -18.82 2.89
C SER A 44 -4.33 -17.93 2.83
N PRO A 45 -4.39 -16.71 3.37
CA PRO A 45 -3.22 -15.84 3.46
C PRO A 45 -2.07 -16.52 4.21
N VAL A 46 -0.89 -16.54 3.60
CA VAL A 46 0.36 -17.02 4.17
C VAL A 46 1.16 -15.81 4.63
N ALA A 47 1.47 -15.74 5.91
CA ALA A 47 2.26 -14.66 6.47
C ALA A 47 3.69 -14.68 5.90
N VAL A 48 4.21 -13.49 5.61
CA VAL A 48 5.62 -13.31 5.27
C VAL A 48 6.39 -13.17 6.57
N GLU A 49 7.39 -14.01 6.76
CA GLU A 49 8.28 -13.93 7.92
C GLU A 49 9.15 -12.67 7.81
N ALA A 50 9.16 -11.88 8.88
CA ALA A 50 9.86 -10.59 8.91
C ALA A 50 11.40 -10.72 8.97
N ASP A 51 11.92 -11.93 9.09
CA ASP A 51 13.36 -12.19 9.14
C ASP A 51 13.97 -11.99 7.75
N TYR A 52 15.01 -11.17 7.70
CA TYR A 52 15.70 -10.89 6.44
C TYR A 52 16.45 -12.12 5.93
N PRO A 53 16.28 -12.47 4.64
CA PRO A 53 15.38 -11.90 3.64
C PRO A 53 13.95 -12.43 3.84
N ASN A 54 12.96 -11.54 3.85
CA ASN A 54 11.55 -11.91 3.98
C ASN A 54 11.24 -13.14 3.12
N ARG A 55 10.92 -14.25 3.76
CA ARG A 55 10.68 -15.53 3.10
C ARG A 55 9.27 -16.01 3.42
N LEU A 56 8.77 -16.83 2.54
CA LEU A 56 7.60 -17.65 2.80
C LEU A 56 8.01 -18.95 3.49
N PRO A 57 7.12 -19.57 4.27
CA PRO A 57 7.34 -20.91 4.79
C PRO A 57 7.73 -21.87 3.65
N GLU A 58 8.68 -22.77 3.93
CA GLU A 58 9.18 -23.73 2.96
C GLU A 58 8.04 -24.58 2.36
N GLY A 59 8.08 -24.80 1.06
CA GLY A 59 7.04 -25.57 0.35
C GLY A 59 5.76 -24.81 0.07
N THR A 60 5.70 -23.50 0.32
CA THR A 60 4.54 -22.70 -0.04
C THR A 60 4.43 -22.57 -1.56
N VAL A 61 3.33 -23.09 -2.13
CA VAL A 61 3.02 -23.03 -3.56
C VAL A 61 1.65 -22.39 -3.75
N PHE A 62 1.59 -21.34 -4.53
CA PHE A 62 0.34 -20.65 -4.86
C PHE A 62 -0.26 -21.21 -6.17
N ARG A 63 -1.58 -21.39 -6.16
CA ARG A 63 -2.35 -21.90 -7.31
C ARG A 63 -3.57 -21.02 -7.54
N GLY A 64 -3.86 -20.71 -8.80
CA GLY A 64 -4.99 -19.88 -9.18
C GLY A 64 -4.70 -19.02 -10.41
N GLU A 65 -5.46 -17.96 -10.56
CA GLU A 65 -5.29 -16.99 -11.64
C GLU A 65 -4.53 -15.75 -11.21
N ASN A 66 -4.60 -15.42 -9.91
CA ASN A 66 -3.99 -14.22 -9.36
C ASN A 66 -3.25 -14.50 -8.05
N LEU A 67 -2.11 -13.82 -7.87
CA LEU A 67 -1.41 -13.69 -6.62
C LEU A 67 -1.87 -12.40 -5.93
N PHE A 68 -2.35 -12.52 -4.71
CA PHE A 68 -2.67 -11.37 -3.86
C PHE A 68 -1.52 -11.09 -2.90
N ILE A 69 -1.21 -9.82 -2.74
CA ILE A 69 -0.15 -9.38 -1.84
C ILE A 69 -0.70 -8.30 -0.94
N LYS A 70 -0.58 -8.51 0.36
CA LYS A 70 -0.86 -7.50 1.37
C LYS A 70 0.45 -6.85 1.80
N THR A 71 0.56 -5.55 1.59
CA THR A 71 1.73 -4.75 1.95
C THR A 71 1.32 -3.63 2.90
N ARG A 72 2.12 -3.41 3.93
CA ARG A 72 1.99 -2.29 4.87
C ARG A 72 2.99 -1.20 4.51
N PHE A 73 2.51 0.03 4.45
CA PHE A 73 3.29 1.23 4.26
C PHE A 73 3.19 2.10 5.51
N ILE A 74 4.32 2.38 6.14
CA ILE A 74 4.40 3.35 7.23
C ILE A 74 4.85 4.68 6.62
N GLY A 75 3.94 5.66 6.60
CA GLY A 75 4.03 6.87 5.82
C GLY A 75 3.34 6.76 4.46
N TYR A 76 3.59 7.73 3.58
CA TYR A 76 2.90 7.82 2.29
C TYR A 76 3.90 7.75 1.12
N PRO A 77 3.79 6.74 0.27
CA PRO A 77 4.53 6.71 -0.99
C PRO A 77 3.90 7.65 -2.03
N ALA A 78 4.72 8.12 -2.94
CA ALA A 78 4.25 8.70 -4.20
C ALA A 78 3.67 7.58 -5.06
N TRP A 79 2.42 7.72 -5.51
CA TRP A 79 1.68 6.68 -6.24
C TRP A 79 2.36 6.22 -7.52
N ASN A 80 2.88 7.16 -8.28
CA ASN A 80 3.55 6.92 -9.55
C ASN A 80 4.88 6.17 -9.43
N LEU A 81 5.35 5.96 -8.20
CA LEU A 81 6.62 5.29 -7.92
C LEU A 81 6.45 3.97 -7.15
N LEU A 82 5.21 3.53 -6.94
CA LEU A 82 4.94 2.20 -6.40
C LEU A 82 5.05 1.18 -7.52
N THR A 83 5.96 0.23 -7.37
CA THR A 83 6.24 -0.79 -8.39
C THR A 83 6.36 -2.18 -7.80
N TYR A 84 5.96 -3.19 -8.59
CA TYR A 84 6.20 -4.60 -8.33
C TYR A 84 7.05 -5.19 -9.45
N ARG A 85 8.03 -6.03 -9.11
CA ARG A 85 8.94 -6.65 -10.06
C ARG A 85 9.10 -8.13 -9.77
N SER A 86 9.27 -8.92 -10.82
CA SER A 86 9.67 -10.33 -10.74
C SER A 86 11.17 -10.44 -11.03
N GLY A 87 11.89 -11.23 -10.22
CA GLY A 87 13.32 -11.47 -10.39
C GLY A 87 14.23 -10.39 -9.81
N SER A 88 15.50 -10.41 -10.23
CA SER A 88 16.56 -9.51 -9.77
C SER A 88 16.43 -8.09 -10.33
N GLU A 89 17.46 -7.27 -10.20
CA GLU A 89 17.52 -5.86 -10.65
C GLU A 89 17.08 -5.62 -12.11
N THR A 90 17.23 -6.62 -12.97
CA THR A 90 16.79 -6.59 -14.37
C THR A 90 15.35 -7.10 -14.54
N GLY A 91 14.67 -7.43 -13.45
CA GLY A 91 13.33 -7.96 -13.47
C GLY A 91 12.31 -7.03 -14.12
N ARG A 92 11.35 -7.64 -14.82
CA ARG A 92 10.24 -6.94 -15.45
C ARG A 92 9.31 -6.33 -14.39
N MET A 93 8.79 -5.14 -14.66
CA MET A 93 7.67 -4.60 -13.89
C MET A 93 6.41 -5.43 -14.16
N LEU A 94 5.65 -5.71 -13.11
CA LEU A 94 4.43 -6.47 -13.16
C LEU A 94 3.23 -5.55 -13.24
N ASP A 95 2.26 -5.90 -14.07
CA ASP A 95 0.94 -5.28 -14.02
C ASP A 95 0.20 -5.75 -12.77
N TYR A 96 -0.38 -4.83 -12.03
CA TYR A 96 -1.15 -5.13 -10.84
C TYR A 96 -2.38 -4.24 -10.72
N ARG A 97 -3.36 -4.72 -9.97
CA ARG A 97 -4.56 -3.96 -9.63
C ARG A 97 -4.68 -3.84 -8.11
N GLU A 98 -4.92 -2.62 -7.63
CA GLU A 98 -5.32 -2.43 -6.24
C GLU A 98 -6.71 -3.03 -6.00
N VAL A 99 -6.80 -3.88 -4.99
CA VAL A 99 -8.05 -4.54 -4.56
C VAL A 99 -8.65 -3.85 -3.36
N ALA A 100 -7.79 -3.48 -2.40
CA ALA A 100 -8.23 -2.83 -1.17
C ALA A 100 -7.11 -1.95 -0.59
N ARG A 101 -7.55 -0.95 0.19
CA ARG A 101 -6.68 -0.11 1.00
C ARG A 101 -7.35 0.20 2.32
N THR A 102 -6.61 0.01 3.40
CA THR A 102 -7.05 0.29 4.77
C THR A 102 -6.09 1.25 5.43
N PRO A 103 -6.54 2.41 5.94
CA PRO A 103 -5.67 3.33 6.65
C PRO A 103 -5.16 2.70 7.96
N LEU A 104 -3.92 3.02 8.31
CA LEU A 104 -3.32 2.75 9.62
C LEU A 104 -3.38 4.03 10.43
N THR A 105 -3.89 3.92 11.65
CA THR A 105 -3.97 5.06 12.58
C THR A 105 -3.12 4.77 13.81
N ASP A 106 -2.54 5.83 14.37
CA ASP A 106 -1.92 5.80 15.71
C ASP A 106 -2.98 5.89 16.83
N ASP A 107 -2.52 5.93 18.07
CA ASP A 107 -3.36 6.04 19.27
C ASP A 107 -4.16 7.35 19.31
N LEU A 108 -3.71 8.37 18.60
CA LEU A 108 -4.38 9.67 18.46
C LEU A 108 -5.35 9.69 17.28
N ARG A 109 -5.56 8.56 16.61
CA ARG A 109 -6.38 8.41 15.40
C ARG A 109 -5.89 9.21 14.20
N VAL A 110 -4.60 9.56 14.20
CA VAL A 110 -3.96 10.18 13.05
C VAL A 110 -3.54 9.08 12.08
N ILE A 111 -3.83 9.26 10.78
CA ILE A 111 -3.42 8.30 9.76
C ILE A 111 -1.91 8.40 9.58
N VAL A 112 -1.20 7.31 9.87
CA VAL A 112 0.26 7.20 9.80
C VAL A 112 0.76 6.36 8.64
N GLY A 113 -0.16 5.79 7.85
CA GLY A 113 0.14 4.94 6.72
C GLY A 113 -1.08 4.16 6.26
N TYR A 114 -0.87 3.05 5.57
CA TYR A 114 -1.96 2.16 5.15
C TYR A 114 -1.48 0.75 4.85
N GLU A 115 -2.42 -0.19 4.85
CA GLU A 115 -2.25 -1.50 4.26
C GLU A 115 -2.92 -1.53 2.89
N GLN A 116 -2.22 -2.06 1.91
CA GLN A 116 -2.70 -2.22 0.55
C GLN A 116 -2.75 -3.71 0.19
N ILE A 117 -3.80 -4.10 -0.50
CA ILE A 117 -3.90 -5.40 -1.15
C ILE A 117 -3.89 -5.16 -2.65
N VAL A 118 -2.95 -5.80 -3.33
CA VAL A 118 -2.90 -5.82 -4.80
C VAL A 118 -3.09 -7.23 -5.31
N SER A 119 -3.62 -7.33 -6.52
CA SER A 119 -3.77 -8.57 -7.30
C SER A 119 -2.82 -8.49 -8.49
N ILE A 120 -1.98 -9.50 -8.67
CA ILE A 120 -1.06 -9.67 -9.79
C ILE A 120 -1.46 -10.94 -10.54
N PRO A 121 -1.81 -10.87 -11.83
CA PRO A 121 -2.13 -12.07 -12.61
C PRO A 121 -0.95 -13.04 -12.67
N PHE A 122 -1.18 -14.34 -12.51
CA PHE A 122 -0.11 -15.34 -12.65
C PHE A 122 0.50 -15.36 -14.05
N ALA A 123 -0.23 -14.92 -15.08
CA ALA A 123 0.32 -14.72 -16.41
C ALA A 123 1.48 -13.73 -16.44
N GLU A 124 1.50 -12.77 -15.51
CA GLU A 124 2.59 -11.81 -15.35
C GLU A 124 3.82 -12.41 -14.65
N ILE A 125 3.60 -13.36 -13.76
CA ILE A 125 4.64 -13.93 -12.89
C ILE A 125 5.29 -15.15 -13.55
N GLY A 126 4.50 -15.97 -14.24
CA GLY A 126 4.92 -17.26 -14.77
C GLY A 126 4.82 -18.39 -13.76
N THR A 127 5.43 -19.56 -14.09
CA THR A 127 5.32 -20.79 -13.29
C THR A 127 6.64 -21.21 -12.64
N ALA A 128 7.59 -20.31 -12.50
CA ALA A 128 8.87 -20.57 -11.88
C ALA A 128 8.91 -20.00 -10.45
N GLU A 129 9.90 -20.44 -9.69
CA GLU A 129 10.24 -19.75 -8.46
C GLU A 129 10.71 -18.33 -8.76
N ILE A 130 10.11 -17.35 -8.10
CA ILE A 130 10.42 -15.94 -8.33
C ILE A 130 10.69 -15.20 -7.03
N ASP A 131 11.52 -14.17 -7.13
CA ASP A 131 11.66 -13.14 -6.12
C ASP A 131 10.83 -11.92 -6.52
N LEU A 132 10.06 -11.40 -5.59
CA LEU A 132 9.24 -10.21 -5.78
C LEU A 132 9.89 -9.03 -5.09
N CYS A 133 10.04 -7.93 -5.82
CA CYS A 133 10.46 -6.64 -5.28
C CYS A 133 9.29 -5.67 -5.28
N ILE A 134 9.01 -5.10 -4.11
CA ILE A 134 8.06 -4.00 -3.93
C ILE A 134 8.88 -2.74 -3.74
N ALA A 135 8.76 -1.78 -4.64
CA ALA A 135 9.46 -0.51 -4.55
C ALA A 135 8.46 0.64 -4.41
N ALA A 136 8.74 1.54 -3.50
CA ALA A 136 7.96 2.76 -3.32
C ALA A 136 8.88 3.92 -2.98
N ALA A 137 8.53 5.13 -3.37
CA ALA A 137 9.28 6.31 -3.02
C ALA A 137 8.48 7.20 -2.07
N ASP A 138 9.16 7.82 -1.14
CA ASP A 138 8.57 8.82 -0.25
C ASP A 138 7.98 9.99 -1.03
N ALA A 139 6.77 10.40 -0.67
CA ALA A 139 6.05 11.45 -1.39
C ALA A 139 6.71 12.84 -1.25
N GLY A 140 7.40 13.10 -0.16
CA GLY A 140 8.05 14.39 0.11
C GLY A 140 9.47 14.47 -0.46
N SER A 141 10.29 13.45 -0.21
CA SER A 141 11.71 13.46 -0.57
C SER A 141 12.04 12.71 -1.86
N GLY A 142 11.13 11.88 -2.37
CA GLY A 142 11.41 10.95 -3.47
C GLY A 142 12.32 9.79 -3.08
N ALA A 143 12.72 9.66 -1.81
CA ALA A 143 13.63 8.62 -1.38
C ALA A 143 13.00 7.23 -1.53
N PRO A 144 13.66 6.30 -2.26
CA PRO A 144 13.09 4.98 -2.49
C PRO A 144 13.17 4.10 -1.23
N ARG A 145 12.17 3.23 -1.09
CA ARG A 145 12.12 2.13 -0.12
C ARG A 145 11.83 0.85 -0.87
N TYR A 146 12.46 -0.23 -0.44
CA TYR A 146 12.33 -1.53 -1.07
C TYR A 146 11.97 -2.58 -0.04
N ALA A 147 11.13 -3.52 -0.46
CA ALA A 147 10.89 -4.77 0.26
C ALA A 147 10.95 -5.92 -0.73
N PHE A 148 11.40 -7.08 -0.27
CA PHE A 148 11.53 -8.27 -1.09
C PHE A 148 10.76 -9.41 -0.46
N VAL A 149 10.16 -10.26 -1.28
CA VAL A 149 9.67 -11.58 -0.88
C VAL A 149 10.33 -12.58 -1.80
N ARG A 150 11.03 -13.55 -1.22
CA ARG A 150 11.82 -14.54 -1.98
C ARG A 150 11.16 -15.91 -1.96
N GLY A 151 11.47 -16.67 -3.01
CA GLY A 151 11.05 -18.06 -3.10
C GLY A 151 9.55 -18.25 -3.32
N ILE A 152 8.90 -17.32 -4.01
CA ILE A 152 7.48 -17.46 -4.37
C ILE A 152 7.38 -18.52 -5.45
N GLN A 153 6.73 -19.63 -5.14
CA GLN A 153 6.46 -20.71 -6.10
C GLN A 153 5.01 -20.62 -6.56
N THR A 154 4.81 -20.62 -7.87
CA THR A 154 3.50 -20.65 -8.50
C THR A 154 3.34 -21.89 -9.33
N ALA A 155 2.17 -22.52 -9.31
CA ALA A 155 1.82 -23.64 -10.13
C ALA A 155 0.45 -23.41 -10.78
N LYS A 156 0.31 -23.91 -12.02
CA LYS A 156 -0.97 -23.92 -12.72
C LYS A 156 -1.92 -24.94 -12.12
#